data_2f67bec93f9a960ebe0aeb3174f734aa
#
_entry.id   2f67bec93f9a960ebe0aeb3174f734aa
#
_cell.length_a   1.000
_cell.length_b   1.000
_cell.length_c   1.000
_cell.angle_alpha   90.00
_cell.angle_beta   90.00
_cell.angle_gamma   90.00
#
_symmetry.space_group_name_H-M   'P 1'
#
loop_
_entity.id
_entity.type
_entity.pdbx_description
1 polymer ?
#
loop_
_entity_poly.entity_id
_entity_poly.type
_entity_poly.pdbx_seq_one_letter_code
_entity_poly.pdbx_strand_id
1 'polypeptide(L)'
;MRCGRFSMNGCERPLHWHDETAFDVEFVDYEIRDNYCQLQIQVGRFVDQYDSITIDWGDGTIDHQTAYLAWHNYTAVGRYTIRIGRECRWFRVWDCYTVTKEGRPLVSRPQMWLHHWSDWLESAEGSFCGWSDPSHGGLKGTLPPWGRSITTTYCCFEYCRDLVGTFPEWTDAITDACGTYQHVKLTGSIPKWGKKIVRCGFCYNDCQTVTGRFPPWPRNCVEFNSCYKGCTGLHGEIPPWPECGEELDSVYKGCTGAVGIIPKWPESVKMVSGCYWDCPNLTGAWTDDPALLMPEEKVRYSPDSEFYRCYDVVTGCSDAVRSLFWDQPWGGTLPRPTPAPSGP
;
A
#
# COMPACT_ATOMS: atom_id res chain seq x y z
N MET A 1 21.80 16.79 21.79
CA MET A 1 20.85 15.66 21.78
C MET A 1 21.04 14.87 23.07
N ARG A 2 20.05 14.81 23.95
CA ARG A 2 20.13 13.96 25.15
C ARG A 2 19.47 12.63 24.79
N CYS A 3 20.26 11.56 24.71
CA CYS A 3 19.74 10.20 24.65
C CYS A 3 18.98 9.90 25.94
N GLY A 4 17.70 9.59 25.84
CA GLY A 4 16.95 9.03 26.95
C GLY A 4 17.50 7.64 27.32
N ARG A 5 17.58 7.34 28.62
CA ARG A 5 18.00 6.03 29.12
C ARG A 5 16.74 5.30 29.60
N PHE A 6 16.48 4.13 29.05
CA PHE A 6 15.50 3.21 29.62
C PHE A 6 16.22 2.21 30.55
N SER A 7 15.71 2.08 31.77
CA SER A 7 16.21 1.08 32.73
C SER A 7 15.26 -0.12 32.73
N MET A 8 15.77 -1.28 32.31
CA MET A 8 15.12 -2.56 32.58
C MET A 8 16.06 -3.40 33.47
N ASN A 9 15.62 -3.71 34.66
CA ASN A 9 16.27 -4.65 35.62
C ASN A 9 17.74 -4.37 35.90
N GLY A 10 18.10 -3.13 36.25
CA GLY A 10 19.41 -2.78 36.77
C GLY A 10 20.58 -2.81 35.78
N CYS A 11 20.35 -3.01 34.51
CA CYS A 11 21.38 -2.94 33.48
C CYS A 11 21.02 -1.82 32.48
N GLU A 12 21.55 -0.62 32.73
CA GLU A 12 21.43 0.50 31.80
C GLU A 12 22.23 0.19 30.52
N ARG A 13 21.53 -0.23 29.46
CA ARG A 13 22.11 -0.24 28.12
C ARG A 13 21.69 1.05 27.40
N PRO A 14 22.60 1.76 26.71
CA PRO A 14 22.21 2.86 25.85
C PRO A 14 21.30 2.28 24.77
N LEU A 15 20.08 2.82 24.65
CA LEU A 15 19.18 2.48 23.55
C LEU A 15 19.82 2.93 22.23
N HIS A 16 20.10 1.97 21.38
CA HIS A 16 20.44 2.28 20.01
C HIS A 16 19.17 2.73 19.29
N TRP A 17 19.23 3.81 18.52
CA TRP A 17 18.10 4.38 17.77
C TRP A 17 17.40 3.38 16.82
N HIS A 18 18.00 2.22 16.57
CA HIS A 18 17.41 1.09 15.82
C HIS A 18 16.48 0.18 16.66
N ASP A 19 16.48 0.33 17.98
CA ASP A 19 15.74 -0.55 18.88
C ASP A 19 14.27 -0.15 19.05
N GLU A 20 13.90 1.05 18.64
CA GLU A 20 12.53 1.58 18.79
C GLU A 20 11.95 2.06 17.46
N THR A 21 10.63 2.00 17.31
CA THR A 21 9.92 2.75 16.24
C THR A 21 9.56 4.11 16.81
N ALA A 22 9.89 5.19 16.08
CA ALA A 22 9.56 6.53 16.52
C ALA A 22 8.84 7.33 15.45
N PHE A 23 7.79 8.04 15.88
CA PHE A 23 7.06 8.99 15.07
C PHE A 23 6.59 10.17 15.91
N ASP A 24 6.42 11.33 15.29
CA ASP A 24 5.82 12.48 15.95
C ASP A 24 4.32 12.49 15.70
N VAL A 25 3.62 13.01 16.70
CA VAL A 25 2.23 13.42 16.60
C VAL A 25 2.14 14.89 17.02
N GLU A 26 1.50 15.73 16.21
CA GLU A 26 1.31 17.14 16.51
C GLU A 26 -0.19 17.46 16.61
N PHE A 27 -0.59 17.94 17.78
CA PHE A 27 -1.91 18.47 18.02
C PHE A 27 -1.86 19.97 17.80
N VAL A 28 -2.36 20.43 16.67
CA VAL A 28 -2.47 21.83 16.31
C VAL A 28 -3.84 22.36 16.73
N ASP A 29 -3.79 23.42 17.50
CA ASP A 29 -4.85 24.28 17.99
C ASP A 29 -6.26 24.01 17.43
N TYR A 30 -7.10 23.38 18.22
CA TYR A 30 -8.54 23.60 18.26
C TYR A 30 -9.06 23.26 19.65
N GLU A 31 -9.17 24.34 20.50
CA GLU A 31 -9.99 24.34 21.69
C GLU A 31 -9.75 23.23 22.73
N ILE A 32 -8.50 23.08 23.17
CA ILE A 32 -8.20 22.24 24.36
C ILE A 32 -8.72 22.88 25.65
N ARG A 33 -9.44 23.99 25.58
CA ARG A 33 -9.88 24.76 26.76
C ARG A 33 -10.72 23.97 27.76
N ASP A 34 -11.02 22.74 27.57
CA ASP A 34 -11.71 21.79 28.45
C ASP A 34 -11.73 20.38 27.85
N ASN A 35 -10.87 20.10 26.87
CA ASN A 35 -10.84 18.89 26.10
C ASN A 35 -9.47 18.20 26.25
N TYR A 36 -9.36 16.97 25.79
CA TYR A 36 -8.11 16.28 25.62
C TYR A 36 -8.04 15.68 24.21
N CYS A 37 -6.83 15.52 23.70
CA CYS A 37 -6.59 14.75 22.50
C CYS A 37 -6.19 13.34 22.89
N GLN A 38 -6.85 12.34 22.35
CA GLN A 38 -6.54 10.95 22.62
C GLN A 38 -5.86 10.31 21.41
N LEU A 39 -4.72 9.70 21.64
CA LEU A 39 -4.04 8.82 20.69
C LEU A 39 -4.27 7.37 21.12
N GLN A 40 -4.73 6.55 20.19
CA GLN A 40 -4.91 5.13 20.39
C GLN A 40 -3.99 4.34 19.46
N ILE A 41 -3.22 3.44 20.03
CA ILE A 41 -2.28 2.58 19.29
C ILE A 41 -2.59 1.15 19.63
N GLN A 42 -2.83 0.32 18.62
CA GLN A 42 -2.81 -1.12 18.77
C GLN A 42 -1.36 -1.59 18.71
N VAL A 43 -0.98 -2.44 19.62
CA VAL A 43 0.36 -3.00 19.71
C VAL A 43 0.30 -4.50 19.99
N GLY A 44 1.29 -5.25 19.53
CA GLY A 44 1.30 -6.68 19.80
C GLY A 44 2.61 -7.38 19.49
N ARG A 45 2.65 -8.64 19.93
CA ARG A 45 3.69 -9.62 19.69
C ARG A 45 3.08 -10.87 19.09
N PHE A 46 3.85 -11.59 18.30
CA PHE A 46 3.41 -12.86 17.74
C PHE A 46 3.66 -14.05 18.69
N VAL A 47 4.53 -13.86 19.71
CA VAL A 47 4.94 -14.92 20.66
C VAL A 47 5.11 -14.33 22.05
N ASP A 48 4.55 -15.00 23.07
CA ASP A 48 4.59 -14.76 24.52
C ASP A 48 3.73 -13.62 25.08
N GLN A 49 2.72 -14.01 25.86
CA GLN A 49 1.69 -13.16 26.48
C GLN A 49 2.14 -12.36 27.71
N TYR A 50 3.39 -12.47 28.17
CA TYR A 50 3.76 -12.03 29.52
C TYR A 50 4.71 -10.82 29.60
N ASP A 51 5.33 -10.42 28.51
CA ASP A 51 6.20 -9.25 28.53
C ASP A 51 5.44 -8.00 28.06
N SER A 52 5.58 -6.92 28.80
CA SER A 52 4.99 -5.63 28.43
C SER A 52 5.73 -4.97 27.26
N ILE A 53 4.99 -4.21 26.46
CA ILE A 53 5.52 -3.32 25.42
C ILE A 53 5.68 -1.94 26.04
N THR A 54 6.88 -1.38 25.96
CA THR A 54 7.16 -0.04 26.45
C THR A 54 6.73 1.00 25.41
N ILE A 55 5.95 1.98 25.83
CA ILE A 55 5.53 3.14 25.02
C ILE A 55 5.89 4.41 25.78
N ASP A 56 6.78 5.22 25.20
CA ASP A 56 7.03 6.60 25.63
C ASP A 56 6.13 7.52 24.81
N TRP A 57 5.22 8.22 25.47
CA TRP A 57 4.25 9.10 24.85
C TRP A 57 4.78 10.49 24.49
N GLY A 58 6.04 10.78 24.86
CA GLY A 58 6.73 12.01 24.49
C GLY A 58 6.40 13.25 25.34
N ASP A 59 5.51 13.13 26.32
CA ASP A 59 5.15 14.16 27.29
C ASP A 59 5.75 13.91 28.69
N GLY A 60 6.61 12.89 28.80
CA GLY A 60 7.19 12.42 30.04
C GLY A 60 6.47 11.21 30.63
N THR A 61 5.38 10.77 30.04
CA THR A 61 4.65 9.56 30.44
C THR A 61 5.20 8.34 29.69
N ILE A 62 5.46 7.27 30.45
CA ILE A 62 5.90 5.99 29.91
C ILE A 62 4.96 4.91 30.42
N ASP A 63 4.43 4.11 29.50
CA ASP A 63 3.57 2.99 29.79
C ASP A 63 4.24 1.65 29.47
N HIS A 64 3.89 0.63 30.27
CA HIS A 64 4.25 -0.75 30.03
C HIS A 64 2.97 -1.55 29.72
N GLN A 65 2.67 -1.66 28.42
CA GLN A 65 1.42 -2.22 27.95
C GLN A 65 1.46 -3.74 27.87
N THR A 66 0.49 -4.38 28.51
CA THR A 66 0.21 -5.81 28.35
C THR A 66 -1.04 -6.06 27.52
N ALA A 67 -1.85 -5.02 27.29
CA ALA A 67 -3.08 -5.06 26.49
C ALA A 67 -2.79 -4.79 25.02
N TYR A 68 -3.65 -5.31 24.17
CA TYR A 68 -3.65 -5.09 22.71
C TYR A 68 -3.83 -3.62 22.31
N LEU A 69 -4.58 -2.84 23.10
CA LEU A 69 -4.89 -1.44 22.83
C LEU A 69 -4.25 -0.55 23.91
N ALA A 70 -3.33 0.29 23.51
CA ALA A 70 -2.77 1.36 24.31
C ALA A 70 -3.45 2.69 23.93
N TRP A 71 -3.67 3.55 24.91
CA TRP A 71 -4.20 4.89 24.66
C TRP A 71 -3.61 5.91 25.64
N HIS A 72 -3.47 7.15 25.17
CA HIS A 72 -2.95 8.26 25.98
C HIS A 72 -3.71 9.55 25.70
N ASN A 73 -3.92 10.36 26.74
CA ASN A 73 -4.61 11.62 26.68
C ASN A 73 -3.64 12.77 26.82
N TYR A 74 -3.51 13.58 25.80
CA TYR A 74 -2.74 14.82 25.84
C TYR A 74 -3.64 15.99 26.24
N THR A 75 -3.21 16.75 27.24
CA THR A 75 -3.96 17.89 27.79
C THR A 75 -3.45 19.25 27.29
N ALA A 76 -2.40 19.25 26.49
CA ALA A 76 -1.81 20.44 25.88
C ALA A 76 -1.63 20.26 24.37
N VAL A 77 -1.72 21.35 23.61
CA VAL A 77 -1.29 21.40 22.21
C VAL A 77 0.22 21.27 22.16
N GLY A 78 0.72 20.64 21.11
CA GLY A 78 2.16 20.47 20.95
C GLY A 78 2.49 19.30 20.03
N ARG A 79 3.78 19.15 19.83
CA ARG A 79 4.36 18.04 19.08
C ARG A 79 5.04 17.09 20.05
N TYR A 80 4.64 15.84 19.98
CA TYR A 80 5.11 14.78 20.87
C TYR A 80 5.77 13.68 20.04
N THR A 81 6.93 13.21 20.49
CA THR A 81 7.61 12.09 19.85
C THR A 81 7.28 10.80 20.57
N ILE A 82 6.46 9.97 19.93
CA ILE A 82 6.07 8.66 20.41
C ILE A 82 7.19 7.67 20.11
N ARG A 83 7.57 6.85 21.10
CA ARG A 83 8.54 5.76 20.92
C ARG A 83 7.95 4.45 21.39
N ILE A 84 7.98 3.46 20.51
CA ILE A 84 7.49 2.11 20.78
C ILE A 84 8.69 1.20 20.87
N GLY A 85 8.88 0.56 22.02
CA GLY A 85 10.05 -0.25 22.32
C GLY A 85 10.19 -1.47 21.41
N ARG A 86 11.40 -2.04 21.41
CA ARG A 86 11.79 -3.19 20.58
C ARG A 86 10.99 -4.46 20.84
N GLU A 87 10.26 -4.53 21.94
CA GLU A 87 9.37 -5.63 22.28
C GLU A 87 8.18 -5.71 21.34
N CYS A 88 7.79 -4.59 20.73
CA CYS A 88 6.69 -4.52 19.79
C CYS A 88 7.09 -5.15 18.46
N ARG A 89 6.31 -6.13 17.99
CA ARG A 89 6.50 -6.80 16.70
C ARG A 89 5.59 -6.25 15.61
N TRP A 90 4.48 -5.63 16.01
CA TRP A 90 3.60 -4.92 15.11
C TRP A 90 2.84 -3.82 15.88
N PHE A 91 2.49 -2.75 15.21
CA PHE A 91 1.61 -1.72 15.75
C PHE A 91 0.77 -1.11 14.65
N ARG A 92 -0.32 -0.48 15.07
CA ARG A 92 -1.18 0.33 14.21
C ARG A 92 -1.64 1.54 14.99
N VAL A 93 -1.53 2.72 14.41
CA VAL A 93 -2.25 3.90 14.92
C VAL A 93 -3.71 3.69 14.59
N TRP A 94 -4.49 3.33 15.62
CA TRP A 94 -5.88 2.90 15.44
C TRP A 94 -6.81 4.08 15.30
N ASP A 95 -6.67 5.05 16.20
CA ASP A 95 -7.49 6.24 16.20
C ASP A 95 -6.78 7.42 16.86
N CYS A 96 -7.15 8.62 16.44
CA CYS A 96 -6.69 9.83 17.05
C CYS A 96 -7.78 10.88 16.93
N TYR A 97 -8.31 11.31 18.05
CA TYR A 97 -9.42 12.23 18.08
C TYR A 97 -9.31 13.20 19.26
N THR A 98 -9.93 14.36 19.09
CA THR A 98 -10.15 15.31 20.17
C THR A 98 -11.48 14.99 20.82
N VAL A 99 -11.51 14.94 22.14
CA VAL A 99 -12.74 14.69 22.91
C VAL A 99 -13.17 16.00 23.57
N THR A 100 -14.41 16.39 23.34
CA THR A 100 -15.01 17.53 24.07
C THR A 100 -15.40 17.10 25.49
N LYS A 101 -15.62 18.07 26.40
CA LYS A 101 -16.16 17.81 27.75
C LYS A 101 -17.45 17.00 27.73
N GLU A 102 -18.27 17.20 26.71
CA GLU A 102 -19.53 16.46 26.54
C GLU A 102 -19.31 15.04 25.98
N GLY A 103 -18.04 14.61 25.84
CA GLY A 103 -17.72 13.27 25.32
C GLY A 103 -17.97 13.08 23.83
N ARG A 104 -18.15 14.16 23.07
CA ARG A 104 -18.33 14.08 21.61
C ARG A 104 -16.98 14.10 20.92
N PRO A 105 -16.66 13.12 20.04
CA PRO A 105 -15.46 13.19 19.25
C PRO A 105 -15.52 14.36 18.28
N LEU A 106 -14.56 15.26 18.37
CA LEU A 106 -14.31 16.26 17.32
C LEU A 106 -13.25 15.68 16.39
N VAL A 107 -13.61 15.58 15.13
CA VAL A 107 -12.73 15.02 14.10
C VAL A 107 -11.70 16.06 13.68
N SER A 108 -10.68 16.29 14.52
CA SER A 108 -9.44 16.91 14.07
C SER A 108 -8.32 15.91 14.30
N ARG A 109 -7.83 15.30 13.23
CA ARG A 109 -6.73 14.34 13.35
C ARG A 109 -5.42 15.10 13.48
N PRO A 110 -4.55 14.69 14.41
CA PRO A 110 -3.23 15.25 14.50
C PRO A 110 -2.43 14.93 13.25
N GLN A 111 -1.43 15.76 13.00
CA GLN A 111 -0.45 15.52 11.98
C GLN A 111 0.61 14.55 12.52
N MET A 112 1.08 13.63 11.71
CA MET A 112 2.08 12.63 12.12
C MET A 112 3.26 12.62 11.15
N TRP A 113 4.44 12.31 11.68
CA TRP A 113 5.70 12.17 10.92
C TRP A 113 6.47 10.96 11.42
N LEU A 114 6.71 10.00 10.55
CA LEU A 114 7.49 8.82 10.88
C LEU A 114 8.98 9.14 10.77
N HIS A 115 9.75 8.83 11.82
CA HIS A 115 11.20 9.07 11.87
C HIS A 115 12.00 7.83 11.51
N HIS A 116 11.67 6.70 12.10
CA HIS A 116 12.32 5.42 11.80
C HIS A 116 11.49 4.24 12.30
N TRP A 117 11.80 3.07 11.75
CA TRP A 117 11.27 1.78 12.15
C TRP A 117 12.26 1.05 13.05
N SER A 118 11.77 0.37 14.08
CA SER A 118 12.57 -0.58 14.83
C SER A 118 13.05 -1.72 13.93
N ASP A 119 14.30 -2.13 14.11
CA ASP A 119 14.83 -3.34 13.47
C ASP A 119 14.18 -4.64 13.98
N TRP A 120 13.39 -4.55 15.04
CA TRP A 120 12.65 -5.66 15.65
C TRP A 120 11.19 -5.75 15.22
N LEU A 121 10.68 -4.73 14.53
CA LEU A 121 9.33 -4.72 14.02
C LEU A 121 9.20 -5.71 12.86
N GLU A 122 8.25 -6.64 12.96
CA GLU A 122 8.04 -7.70 11.96
C GLU A 122 6.88 -7.38 11.01
N SER A 123 5.90 -6.61 11.48
CA SER A 123 4.76 -6.18 10.66
C SER A 123 4.51 -4.68 10.79
N ALA A 124 4.43 -4.02 9.64
CA ALA A 124 3.95 -2.65 9.49
C ALA A 124 2.52 -2.61 8.91
N GLU A 125 1.77 -3.71 9.02
CA GLU A 125 0.41 -3.81 8.50
C GLU A 125 -0.51 -2.73 9.07
N GLY A 126 -1.04 -1.87 8.18
CA GLY A 126 -1.96 -0.81 8.54
C GLY A 126 -1.41 0.22 9.53
N SER A 127 -0.09 0.27 9.79
CA SER A 127 0.49 1.09 10.86
C SER A 127 0.05 2.54 10.81
N PHE A 128 -0.04 3.12 9.61
CA PHE A 128 -0.46 4.50 9.39
C PHE A 128 -1.56 4.63 8.34
N CYS A 129 -2.36 3.60 8.13
CA CYS A 129 -3.44 3.62 7.16
C CYS A 129 -4.36 4.84 7.40
N GLY A 130 -4.49 5.70 6.39
CA GLY A 130 -5.18 6.98 6.50
C GLY A 130 -6.70 6.90 6.35
N TRP A 131 -7.32 5.68 6.23
CA TRP A 131 -8.74 5.48 5.93
C TRP A 131 -9.23 6.32 4.72
N SER A 132 -10.25 5.89 4.05
CA SER A 132 -10.76 6.50 2.80
C SER A 132 -11.30 7.93 2.92
N ASP A 133 -11.42 8.47 4.12
CA ASP A 133 -11.89 9.82 4.37
C ASP A 133 -10.75 10.84 4.29
N PRO A 134 -10.73 11.74 3.28
CA PRO A 134 -9.68 12.74 3.12
C PRO A 134 -9.65 13.81 4.23
N SER A 135 -10.68 13.90 5.08
CA SER A 135 -10.69 14.79 6.25
C SER A 135 -9.82 14.26 7.38
N HIS A 136 -9.39 13.02 7.29
CA HIS A 136 -8.59 12.35 8.29
C HIS A 136 -7.11 12.61 8.03
N GLY A 137 -6.48 13.48 8.82
CA GLY A 137 -5.05 13.76 8.78
C GLY A 137 -4.26 12.45 8.81
N GLY A 138 -3.36 12.28 7.85
CA GLY A 138 -2.52 11.11 7.73
C GLY A 138 -1.07 11.42 8.06
N LEU A 139 -0.22 10.48 7.77
CA LEU A 139 1.22 10.66 7.87
C LEU A 139 1.69 11.72 6.85
N LYS A 140 2.58 12.60 7.30
CA LYS A 140 3.16 13.69 6.49
C LYS A 140 4.66 13.55 6.37
N GLY A 141 5.24 14.35 5.47
CA GLY A 141 6.69 14.41 5.29
C GLY A 141 7.24 13.24 4.49
N THR A 142 8.51 12.96 4.67
CA THR A 142 9.24 11.89 3.95
C THR A 142 9.23 10.60 4.75
N LEU A 143 9.28 9.47 4.04
CA LEU A 143 9.37 8.16 4.66
C LEU A 143 10.83 7.77 4.93
N PRO A 144 11.13 7.18 6.10
CA PRO A 144 12.43 6.57 6.36
C PRO A 144 12.59 5.25 5.60
N PRO A 145 13.81 4.72 5.49
CA PRO A 145 14.04 3.35 5.04
C PRO A 145 13.25 2.33 5.88
N TRP A 146 12.82 1.25 5.26
CA TRP A 146 12.14 0.15 5.95
C TRP A 146 13.03 -0.51 7.01
N GLY A 147 12.43 -0.91 8.13
CA GLY A 147 13.08 -1.76 9.14
C GLY A 147 13.46 -3.13 8.56
N ARG A 148 14.59 -3.68 9.03
CA ARG A 148 15.17 -4.90 8.44
C ARG A 148 14.34 -6.16 8.63
N SER A 149 13.55 -6.21 9.71
CA SER A 149 12.73 -7.39 10.06
C SER A 149 11.31 -7.32 9.54
N ILE A 150 10.90 -6.20 8.93
CA ILE A 150 9.52 -6.04 8.42
C ILE A 150 9.31 -7.02 7.26
N THR A 151 8.34 -7.91 7.43
CA THR A 151 7.95 -8.92 6.45
C THR A 151 6.65 -8.60 5.73
N THR A 152 5.76 -7.80 6.33
CA THR A 152 4.51 -7.33 5.73
C THR A 152 4.35 -5.82 5.91
N THR A 153 3.92 -5.18 4.83
CA THR A 153 3.61 -3.74 4.79
C THR A 153 2.18 -3.51 4.30
N TYR A 154 1.32 -4.53 4.43
CA TYR A 154 -0.07 -4.51 3.97
C TYR A 154 -0.79 -3.23 4.41
N CYS A 155 -1.30 -2.42 3.46
CA CYS A 155 -1.99 -1.16 3.69
C CYS A 155 -1.28 -0.16 4.62
N CYS A 156 0.06 -0.22 4.75
CA CYS A 156 0.81 0.55 5.75
C CYS A 156 0.58 2.06 5.63
N PHE A 157 0.63 2.59 4.42
CA PHE A 157 0.47 4.02 4.11
C PHE A 157 -0.72 4.31 3.19
N GLU A 158 -1.65 3.39 3.12
CA GLU A 158 -2.85 3.56 2.32
C GLU A 158 -3.55 4.88 2.67
N TYR A 159 -3.90 5.69 1.64
CA TYR A 159 -4.50 7.02 1.76
C TYR A 159 -3.67 8.10 2.49
N CYS A 160 -2.38 7.88 2.77
CA CYS A 160 -1.49 8.92 3.29
C CYS A 160 -1.14 9.95 2.20
N ARG A 161 -2.07 10.84 1.89
CA ARG A 161 -2.00 11.78 0.75
C ARG A 161 -1.07 12.98 0.98
N ASP A 162 -0.61 13.20 2.21
CA ASP A 162 0.26 14.31 2.59
C ASP A 162 1.74 13.89 2.69
N LEU A 163 2.06 12.65 2.30
CA LEU A 163 3.43 12.21 2.14
C LEU A 163 4.10 12.93 0.96
N VAL A 164 5.37 13.30 1.15
CA VAL A 164 6.20 13.96 0.14
C VAL A 164 7.53 13.22 -0.02
N GLY A 165 8.26 13.52 -1.11
CA GLY A 165 9.54 12.87 -1.41
C GLY A 165 9.36 11.61 -2.24
N THR A 166 10.28 10.66 -2.10
CA THR A 166 10.37 9.46 -2.91
C THR A 166 10.02 8.21 -2.11
N PHE A 167 9.70 7.12 -2.81
CA PHE A 167 9.47 5.83 -2.20
C PHE A 167 10.78 5.28 -1.59
N PRO A 168 10.76 4.74 -0.36
CA PRO A 168 11.90 4.03 0.18
C PRO A 168 12.15 2.71 -0.56
N GLU A 169 13.43 2.31 -0.64
CA GLU A 169 13.83 1.03 -1.24
C GLU A 169 13.23 -0.16 -0.46
N TRP A 170 12.75 -1.17 -1.19
CA TRP A 170 12.25 -2.40 -0.61
C TRP A 170 13.38 -3.23 0.00
N THR A 171 13.16 -3.76 1.20
CA THR A 171 14.09 -4.76 1.79
C THR A 171 13.80 -6.16 1.26
N ASP A 172 14.82 -7.03 1.31
CA ASP A 172 14.64 -8.44 0.95
C ASP A 172 13.87 -9.25 2.02
N ALA A 173 13.46 -8.63 3.15
CA ALA A 173 12.63 -9.29 4.17
C ALA A 173 11.15 -9.26 3.80
N ILE A 174 10.69 -8.23 3.10
CA ILE A 174 9.28 -8.00 2.80
C ILE A 174 8.77 -9.06 1.82
N THR A 175 7.66 -9.70 2.19
CA THR A 175 6.97 -10.72 1.41
C THR A 175 5.60 -10.25 0.94
N ASP A 176 4.93 -9.38 1.72
CA ASP A 176 3.61 -8.83 1.40
C ASP A 176 3.67 -7.31 1.36
N ALA A 177 3.45 -6.75 0.18
CA ALA A 177 3.43 -5.32 -0.11
C ALA A 177 2.03 -4.84 -0.60
N CYS A 178 0.96 -5.63 -0.40
CA CYS A 178 -0.36 -5.25 -0.87
C CYS A 178 -0.83 -3.94 -0.24
N GLY A 179 -1.35 -3.03 -1.08
CA GLY A 179 -1.92 -1.76 -0.65
C GLY A 179 -0.95 -0.77 0.01
N THR A 180 0.34 -1.08 0.11
CA THR A 180 1.30 -0.30 0.91
C THR A 180 1.26 1.20 0.62
N TYR A 181 1.23 1.60 -0.64
CA TYR A 181 1.25 3.00 -1.09
C TYR A 181 -0.02 3.39 -1.85
N GLN A 182 -1.11 2.67 -1.68
CA GLN A 182 -2.36 2.98 -2.36
C GLN A 182 -2.80 4.43 -2.06
N HIS A 183 -3.11 5.20 -3.11
CA HIS A 183 -3.55 6.59 -3.04
C HIS A 183 -2.56 7.59 -2.39
N VAL A 184 -1.26 7.32 -2.39
CA VAL A 184 -0.25 8.28 -1.91
C VAL A 184 0.20 9.22 -3.04
N LYS A 185 0.83 10.35 -2.65
CA LYS A 185 1.35 11.39 -3.58
C LYS A 185 2.89 11.44 -3.62
N LEU A 186 3.56 10.38 -3.22
CA LEU A 186 5.01 10.29 -3.37
C LEU A 186 5.41 10.44 -4.84
N THR A 187 6.58 10.99 -5.09
CA THR A 187 7.07 11.32 -6.43
C THR A 187 8.29 10.47 -6.81
N GLY A 188 8.70 10.56 -8.08
CA GLY A 188 9.86 9.82 -8.58
C GLY A 188 9.51 8.44 -9.10
N SER A 189 10.53 7.62 -9.31
CA SER A 189 10.37 6.27 -9.84
C SER A 189 10.02 5.27 -8.75
N ILE A 190 9.30 4.22 -9.14
CA ILE A 190 9.09 3.05 -8.28
C ILE A 190 10.43 2.38 -8.05
N PRO A 191 10.81 2.10 -6.78
CA PRO A 191 12.03 1.37 -6.48
C PRO A 191 11.97 -0.07 -6.99
N LYS A 192 13.14 -0.68 -7.16
CA LYS A 192 13.21 -2.09 -7.51
C LYS A 192 12.57 -2.93 -6.42
N TRP A 193 11.72 -3.89 -6.82
CA TRP A 193 11.06 -4.79 -5.91
C TRP A 193 12.06 -5.63 -5.07
N GLY A 194 11.70 -5.86 -3.81
CA GLY A 194 12.39 -6.81 -2.94
C GLY A 194 12.28 -8.25 -3.48
N LYS A 195 13.33 -9.05 -3.29
CA LYS A 195 13.41 -10.39 -3.92
C LYS A 195 12.40 -11.40 -3.39
N LYS A 196 11.90 -11.19 -2.16
CA LYS A 196 10.98 -12.12 -1.49
C LYS A 196 9.52 -11.71 -1.59
N ILE A 197 9.20 -10.61 -2.27
CA ILE A 197 7.81 -10.18 -2.43
C ILE A 197 7.04 -11.23 -3.23
N VAL A 198 5.95 -11.72 -2.65
CA VAL A 198 5.03 -12.69 -3.25
C VAL A 198 3.65 -12.09 -3.51
N ARG A 199 3.31 -10.97 -2.86
CA ARG A 199 2.05 -10.26 -3.01
C ARG A 199 2.30 -8.77 -3.12
N CYS A 200 1.76 -8.13 -4.16
CA CYS A 200 1.88 -6.69 -4.38
C CYS A 200 0.60 -6.05 -4.94
N GLY A 201 -0.54 -6.71 -4.74
CA GLY A 201 -1.84 -6.17 -5.15
C GLY A 201 -2.08 -4.79 -4.56
N PHE A 202 -2.62 -3.86 -5.36
CA PHE A 202 -2.93 -2.48 -4.97
C PHE A 202 -1.74 -1.63 -4.49
N CYS A 203 -0.50 -2.14 -4.53
CA CYS A 203 0.65 -1.49 -3.88
C CYS A 203 0.82 -0.02 -4.28
N TYR A 204 0.72 0.30 -5.56
CA TYR A 204 0.81 1.66 -6.11
C TYR A 204 -0.49 2.15 -6.74
N ASN A 205 -1.63 1.53 -6.41
CA ASN A 205 -2.92 1.90 -6.97
C ASN A 205 -3.19 3.41 -6.77
N ASP A 206 -3.54 4.10 -7.87
CA ASP A 206 -3.83 5.53 -7.92
C ASP A 206 -2.70 6.46 -7.41
N CYS A 207 -1.45 6.02 -7.53
CA CYS A 207 -0.28 6.86 -7.32
C CYS A 207 -0.01 7.70 -8.59
N GLN A 208 -0.80 8.75 -8.80
CA GLN A 208 -0.76 9.57 -10.03
C GLN A 208 0.52 10.41 -10.19
N THR A 209 1.27 10.62 -9.12
CA THR A 209 2.51 11.42 -9.09
C THR A 209 3.77 10.61 -9.31
N VAL A 210 3.67 9.28 -9.35
CA VAL A 210 4.78 8.39 -9.66
C VAL A 210 5.19 8.56 -11.14
N THR A 211 6.49 8.46 -11.42
CA THR A 211 7.04 8.63 -12.77
C THR A 211 8.07 7.54 -13.07
N GLY A 212 8.59 7.52 -14.30
CA GLY A 212 9.62 6.57 -14.70
C GLY A 212 9.06 5.32 -15.37
N ARG A 213 9.88 4.29 -15.47
CA ARG A 213 9.52 3.04 -16.14
C ARG A 213 8.90 2.05 -15.17
N PHE A 214 8.07 1.14 -15.69
CA PHE A 214 7.62 -0.02 -14.95
C PHE A 214 8.82 -0.87 -14.52
N PRO A 215 9.03 -1.13 -13.21
CA PRO A 215 10.11 -2.01 -12.79
C PRO A 215 9.80 -3.48 -13.14
N PRO A 216 10.82 -4.31 -13.38
CA PRO A 216 10.61 -5.75 -13.51
C PRO A 216 9.92 -6.33 -12.27
N TRP A 217 8.99 -7.25 -12.48
CA TRP A 217 8.25 -7.90 -11.42
C TRP A 217 9.13 -8.75 -10.48
N PRO A 218 8.76 -8.93 -9.22
CA PRO A 218 9.39 -9.92 -8.33
C PRO A 218 9.19 -11.32 -8.91
N ARG A 219 10.25 -12.13 -8.93
CA ARG A 219 10.23 -13.46 -9.57
C ARG A 219 9.15 -14.40 -9.01
N ASN A 220 8.88 -14.31 -7.71
CA ASN A 220 7.98 -15.21 -6.99
C ASN A 220 6.61 -14.59 -6.68
N CYS A 221 6.29 -13.45 -7.29
CA CYS A 221 5.03 -12.78 -7.03
C CYS A 221 3.88 -13.50 -7.72
N VAL A 222 2.80 -13.72 -6.99
CA VAL A 222 1.59 -14.41 -7.47
C VAL A 222 0.40 -13.46 -7.58
N GLU A 223 0.32 -12.41 -6.76
CA GLU A 223 -0.80 -11.46 -6.69
C GLU A 223 -0.37 -10.06 -7.08
N PHE A 224 -0.99 -9.53 -8.13
CA PHE A 224 -0.68 -8.21 -8.72
C PHE A 224 -1.89 -7.29 -8.82
N ASN A 225 -3.07 -7.74 -8.42
CA ASN A 225 -4.34 -7.05 -8.62
C ASN A 225 -4.23 -5.55 -8.43
N SER A 226 -4.59 -4.77 -9.46
CA SER A 226 -4.59 -3.30 -9.44
C SER A 226 -3.26 -2.64 -9.00
N CYS A 227 -2.12 -3.32 -9.10
CA CYS A 227 -0.84 -2.83 -8.55
C CYS A 227 -0.44 -1.45 -9.09
N TYR A 228 -0.57 -1.22 -10.40
CA TYR A 228 -0.27 0.06 -11.05
C TYR A 228 -1.50 0.80 -11.58
N LYS A 229 -2.70 0.34 -11.22
CA LYS A 229 -3.93 0.97 -11.68
C LYS A 229 -3.91 2.47 -11.39
N GLY A 230 -4.19 3.30 -12.41
CA GLY A 230 -4.24 4.75 -12.27
C GLY A 230 -2.88 5.45 -12.18
N CYS A 231 -1.76 4.73 -12.34
CA CYS A 231 -0.41 5.31 -12.36
C CYS A 231 -0.11 5.98 -13.72
N THR A 232 -0.73 7.13 -13.98
CA THR A 232 -0.67 7.82 -15.28
C THR A 232 0.71 8.36 -15.65
N GLY A 233 1.62 8.54 -14.69
CA GLY A 233 2.99 9.02 -14.92
C GLY A 233 4.01 7.91 -15.21
N LEU A 234 3.65 6.63 -15.03
CA LEU A 234 4.50 5.51 -15.45
C LEU A 234 4.46 5.35 -16.97
N HIS A 235 5.60 5.00 -17.57
CA HIS A 235 5.73 4.87 -19.02
C HIS A 235 6.70 3.77 -19.42
N GLY A 236 6.65 3.40 -20.72
CA GLY A 236 7.53 2.41 -21.30
C GLY A 236 6.87 1.06 -21.52
N GLU A 237 7.68 0.08 -21.88
CA GLU A 237 7.22 -1.27 -22.13
C GLU A 237 6.77 -1.96 -20.84
N ILE A 238 5.74 -2.77 -20.96
CA ILE A 238 5.24 -3.61 -19.89
C ILE A 238 6.24 -4.76 -19.66
N PRO A 239 6.76 -4.94 -18.43
CA PRO A 239 7.67 -6.04 -18.16
C PRO A 239 6.96 -7.40 -18.28
N PRO A 240 7.70 -8.46 -18.68
CA PRO A 240 7.14 -9.80 -18.72
C PRO A 240 6.69 -10.26 -17.33
N TRP A 241 5.59 -11.01 -17.31
CA TRP A 241 5.05 -11.61 -16.08
C TRP A 241 5.99 -12.69 -15.53
N PRO A 242 6.09 -12.87 -14.21
CA PRO A 242 6.72 -14.06 -13.65
C PRO A 242 5.85 -15.30 -13.91
N GLU A 243 6.49 -16.46 -14.04
CA GLU A 243 5.82 -17.72 -14.40
C GLU A 243 4.73 -18.14 -13.38
N CYS A 244 4.86 -17.71 -12.12
CA CYS A 244 3.92 -18.02 -11.03
C CYS A 244 2.78 -17.01 -10.87
N GLY A 245 2.65 -16.01 -11.74
CA GLY A 245 1.60 -14.99 -11.64
C GLY A 245 0.20 -15.60 -11.78
N GLU A 246 -0.67 -15.34 -10.81
CA GLU A 246 -2.02 -15.90 -10.76
C GLU A 246 -3.11 -14.84 -10.91
N GLU A 247 -2.99 -13.74 -10.17
CA GLU A 247 -4.03 -12.71 -10.06
C GLU A 247 -3.54 -11.41 -10.70
N LEU A 248 -4.05 -11.11 -11.89
CA LEU A 248 -3.62 -10.01 -12.75
C LEU A 248 -4.77 -9.03 -13.05
N ASP A 249 -5.77 -8.94 -12.17
CA ASP A 249 -6.92 -8.06 -12.37
C ASP A 249 -6.51 -6.59 -12.35
N SER A 250 -6.90 -5.83 -13.39
CA SER A 250 -6.76 -4.38 -13.46
C SER A 250 -5.34 -3.82 -13.23
N VAL A 251 -4.29 -4.63 -13.41
CA VAL A 251 -2.91 -4.27 -13.00
C VAL A 251 -2.43 -2.97 -13.64
N TYR A 252 -2.65 -2.79 -14.93
CA TYR A 252 -2.24 -1.59 -15.70
C TYR A 252 -3.40 -0.69 -16.08
N LYS A 253 -4.59 -0.91 -15.51
CA LYS A 253 -5.77 -0.11 -15.84
C LYS A 253 -5.50 1.38 -15.68
N GLY A 254 -5.67 2.15 -16.77
CA GLY A 254 -5.44 3.59 -16.79
C GLY A 254 -3.96 4.02 -16.89
N CYS A 255 -3.03 3.08 -17.12
CA CYS A 255 -1.62 3.41 -17.36
C CYS A 255 -1.42 3.91 -18.79
N THR A 256 -1.76 5.18 -19.04
CA THR A 256 -1.72 5.78 -20.40
C THR A 256 -0.33 5.86 -21.01
N GLY A 257 0.72 5.78 -20.21
CA GLY A 257 2.13 5.76 -20.66
C GLY A 257 2.66 4.37 -21.05
N ALA A 258 1.88 3.29 -20.86
CA ALA A 258 2.27 1.95 -21.27
C ALA A 258 2.31 1.84 -22.80
N VAL A 259 3.43 1.32 -23.33
CA VAL A 259 3.68 1.16 -24.78
C VAL A 259 4.17 -0.25 -25.09
N GLY A 260 4.26 -0.57 -26.40
CA GLY A 260 4.74 -1.85 -26.86
C GLY A 260 3.63 -2.91 -26.93
N ILE A 261 3.98 -4.16 -26.65
CA ILE A 261 3.05 -5.28 -26.79
C ILE A 261 2.65 -5.84 -25.43
N ILE A 262 1.46 -6.41 -25.34
CA ILE A 262 1.01 -7.18 -24.20
C ILE A 262 1.89 -8.43 -24.07
N PRO A 263 2.55 -8.66 -22.92
CA PRO A 263 3.41 -9.82 -22.71
C PRO A 263 2.59 -11.11 -22.59
N LYS A 264 3.25 -12.25 -22.83
CA LYS A 264 2.66 -13.58 -22.65
C LYS A 264 2.16 -13.75 -21.23
N TRP A 265 0.95 -14.28 -21.08
CA TRP A 265 0.39 -14.64 -19.78
C TRP A 265 1.17 -15.78 -19.13
N PRO A 266 1.31 -15.78 -17.80
CA PRO A 266 1.80 -16.97 -17.08
C PRO A 266 0.86 -18.15 -17.28
N GLU A 267 1.40 -19.37 -17.26
CA GLU A 267 0.57 -20.59 -17.33
C GLU A 267 -0.33 -20.76 -16.08
N SER A 268 0.12 -20.22 -14.94
CA SER A 268 -0.61 -20.23 -13.67
C SER A 268 -1.74 -19.21 -13.57
N VAL A 269 -1.90 -18.31 -14.55
CA VAL A 269 -2.88 -17.20 -14.46
C VAL A 269 -4.30 -17.71 -14.24
N LYS A 270 -4.99 -17.06 -13.28
CA LYS A 270 -6.39 -17.33 -12.90
C LYS A 270 -7.32 -16.16 -13.22
N MET A 271 -6.82 -14.94 -13.13
CA MET A 271 -7.61 -13.72 -13.27
C MET A 271 -6.85 -12.65 -14.07
N VAL A 272 -7.52 -12.04 -15.07
CA VAL A 272 -6.94 -11.01 -15.94
C VAL A 272 -7.93 -9.88 -16.27
N SER A 273 -9.05 -9.76 -15.57
CA SER A 273 -10.11 -8.79 -15.84
C SER A 273 -9.56 -7.36 -15.86
N GLY A 274 -9.89 -6.59 -16.91
CA GLY A 274 -9.51 -5.18 -17.01
C GLY A 274 -8.01 -4.87 -16.97
N CYS A 275 -7.13 -5.88 -17.12
CA CYS A 275 -5.69 -5.76 -16.88
C CYS A 275 -5.04 -4.58 -17.61
N TYR A 276 -5.44 -4.33 -18.87
CA TYR A 276 -4.93 -3.25 -19.72
C TYR A 276 -5.99 -2.22 -20.08
N TRP A 277 -7.08 -2.15 -19.35
CA TRP A 277 -8.14 -1.17 -19.60
C TRP A 277 -7.57 0.26 -19.62
N ASP A 278 -7.92 1.04 -20.63
CA ASP A 278 -7.43 2.41 -20.85
C ASP A 278 -5.89 2.53 -20.98
N CYS A 279 -5.26 1.57 -21.69
CA CYS A 279 -3.88 1.64 -22.14
C CYS A 279 -3.81 1.89 -23.66
N PRO A 280 -4.07 3.13 -24.14
CA PRO A 280 -4.28 3.42 -25.55
C PRO A 280 -3.02 3.28 -26.43
N ASN A 281 -1.85 3.29 -25.83
CA ASN A 281 -0.57 3.29 -26.55
C ASN A 281 0.06 1.90 -26.71
N LEU A 282 -0.64 0.84 -26.31
CA LEU A 282 -0.24 -0.54 -26.64
C LEU A 282 -0.48 -0.79 -28.13
N THR A 283 0.45 -1.52 -28.77
CA THR A 283 0.51 -1.69 -30.24
C THR A 283 0.19 -3.11 -30.71
N GLY A 284 0.13 -4.08 -29.81
CA GLY A 284 -0.14 -5.48 -30.14
C GLY A 284 -0.05 -6.38 -28.92
N ALA A 285 0.04 -7.68 -29.17
CA ALA A 285 0.24 -8.69 -28.15
C ALA A 285 1.39 -9.62 -28.54
N TRP A 286 1.86 -10.44 -27.62
CA TRP A 286 2.97 -11.38 -27.82
C TRP A 286 2.74 -12.41 -28.94
N THR A 287 1.50 -12.58 -29.37
CA THR A 287 1.09 -13.42 -30.50
C THR A 287 -0.15 -12.85 -31.17
N ASP A 288 -0.30 -13.14 -32.47
CA ASP A 288 -1.52 -12.86 -33.23
C ASP A 288 -2.47 -14.07 -33.26
N ASP A 289 -2.07 -15.20 -32.65
CA ASP A 289 -2.90 -16.39 -32.53
C ASP A 289 -3.86 -16.23 -31.33
N PRO A 290 -5.17 -16.09 -31.61
CA PRO A 290 -6.16 -15.91 -30.57
C PRO A 290 -6.26 -17.05 -29.56
N ALA A 291 -6.08 -18.26 -30.02
CA ALA A 291 -6.14 -19.45 -29.16
C ALA A 291 -5.03 -19.46 -28.11
N LEU A 292 -3.91 -18.77 -28.40
CA LEU A 292 -2.80 -18.61 -27.47
C LEU A 292 -2.96 -17.34 -26.61
N LEU A 293 -3.62 -16.28 -27.12
CA LEU A 293 -3.87 -15.06 -26.36
C LEU A 293 -4.72 -15.31 -25.12
N MET A 294 -5.78 -16.11 -25.29
CA MET A 294 -6.69 -16.49 -24.20
C MET A 294 -7.08 -17.96 -24.41
N PRO A 295 -6.39 -18.91 -23.80
CA PRO A 295 -6.70 -20.34 -23.95
C PRO A 295 -8.16 -20.62 -23.59
N GLU A 296 -8.85 -21.37 -24.44
CA GLU A 296 -10.29 -21.67 -24.34
C GLU A 296 -10.66 -22.31 -22.99
N GLU A 297 -9.78 -23.10 -22.44
CA GLU A 297 -9.92 -23.72 -21.11
C GLU A 297 -9.94 -22.71 -19.96
N LYS A 298 -9.33 -21.51 -20.15
CA LYS A 298 -9.28 -20.41 -19.19
C LYS A 298 -10.40 -19.37 -19.41
N VAL A 299 -11.11 -19.46 -20.52
CA VAL A 299 -12.21 -18.56 -20.92
C VAL A 299 -13.59 -19.17 -20.66
N ARG A 300 -13.64 -20.39 -20.13
CA ARG A 300 -14.92 -21.09 -19.90
C ARG A 300 -15.85 -20.28 -19.00
N TYR A 301 -16.99 -19.94 -19.57
CA TYR A 301 -18.14 -19.37 -18.89
C TYR A 301 -18.68 -20.33 -17.82
N SER A 302 -18.24 -20.13 -16.61
CA SER A 302 -19.03 -20.52 -15.45
C SER A 302 -19.43 -19.25 -14.73
N PRO A 303 -20.69 -19.10 -14.26
CA PRO A 303 -21.07 -18.00 -13.38
C PRO A 303 -20.19 -17.92 -12.13
N ASP A 304 -19.54 -19.01 -11.79
CA ASP A 304 -18.63 -19.18 -10.65
C ASP A 304 -17.15 -19.12 -11.05
N SER A 305 -16.80 -18.84 -12.34
CA SER A 305 -15.41 -18.76 -12.77
C SER A 305 -14.87 -17.34 -12.63
N GLU A 306 -13.71 -17.22 -12.01
CA GLU A 306 -12.97 -15.96 -11.83
C GLU A 306 -12.60 -15.30 -13.19
N PHE A 307 -12.73 -16.00 -14.31
CA PHE A 307 -12.50 -15.52 -15.69
C PHE A 307 -13.69 -14.83 -16.35
N TYR A 308 -14.81 -14.68 -15.67
CA TYR A 308 -16.06 -14.14 -16.22
C TYR A 308 -15.93 -12.77 -16.91
N ARG A 309 -14.85 -12.02 -16.70
CA ARG A 309 -14.65 -10.65 -17.21
C ARG A 309 -13.45 -10.47 -18.14
N CYS A 310 -12.95 -11.51 -18.77
CA CYS A 310 -11.82 -11.40 -19.70
C CYS A 310 -12.06 -10.44 -20.88
N TYR A 311 -13.32 -10.14 -21.22
CA TYR A 311 -13.66 -9.18 -22.29
C TYR A 311 -13.24 -7.74 -22.02
N ASP A 312 -13.10 -7.36 -20.76
CA ASP A 312 -12.72 -6.00 -20.37
C ASP A 312 -11.20 -5.79 -20.39
N VAL A 313 -10.43 -6.82 -20.75
CA VAL A 313 -8.95 -6.79 -20.66
C VAL A 313 -8.35 -5.62 -21.43
N VAL A 314 -8.90 -5.30 -22.60
CA VAL A 314 -8.34 -4.32 -23.55
C VAL A 314 -9.27 -3.16 -23.89
N THR A 315 -10.33 -2.93 -23.13
CA THR A 315 -11.21 -1.78 -23.32
C THR A 315 -10.38 -0.48 -23.23
N GLY A 316 -10.59 0.45 -24.19
CA GLY A 316 -9.81 1.71 -24.24
C GLY A 316 -8.40 1.57 -24.81
N CYS A 317 -7.96 0.39 -25.21
CA CYS A 317 -6.74 0.19 -25.98
C CYS A 317 -6.92 0.59 -27.46
N SER A 318 -5.81 0.59 -28.23
CA SER A 318 -5.82 0.83 -29.65
C SER A 318 -6.68 -0.20 -30.42
N ASP A 319 -7.21 0.16 -31.61
CA ASP A 319 -7.99 -0.76 -32.44
C ASP A 319 -7.19 -2.01 -32.82
N ALA A 320 -5.88 -1.87 -33.06
CA ALA A 320 -4.98 -2.97 -33.34
C ALA A 320 -4.94 -4.02 -32.22
N VAL A 321 -4.92 -3.58 -30.97
CA VAL A 321 -4.95 -4.47 -29.80
C VAL A 321 -6.35 -5.05 -29.61
N ARG A 322 -7.38 -4.23 -29.71
CA ARG A 322 -8.77 -4.67 -29.48
C ARG A 322 -9.20 -5.74 -30.47
N SER A 323 -8.81 -5.63 -31.75
CA SER A 323 -9.15 -6.62 -32.77
C SER A 323 -8.58 -8.01 -32.49
N LEU A 324 -7.40 -8.09 -31.87
CA LEU A 324 -6.80 -9.37 -31.47
C LEU A 324 -7.64 -10.12 -30.42
N PHE A 325 -8.38 -9.40 -29.59
CA PHE A 325 -9.19 -9.99 -28.51
C PHE A 325 -10.68 -10.09 -28.85
N TRP A 326 -11.26 -9.18 -29.67
CA TRP A 326 -12.71 -9.10 -29.86
C TRP A 326 -13.24 -9.78 -31.14
N ASP A 327 -12.42 -9.89 -32.18
CA ASP A 327 -12.85 -10.50 -33.43
C ASP A 327 -12.82 -12.04 -33.40
N GLN A 328 -12.63 -12.62 -32.20
CA GLN A 328 -12.49 -14.06 -32.03
C GLN A 328 -13.82 -14.75 -31.69
N PRO A 329 -14.01 -16.00 -32.13
CA PRO A 329 -15.22 -16.78 -31.91
C PRO A 329 -15.31 -17.31 -30.45
N TRP A 330 -15.08 -16.46 -29.49
CA TRP A 330 -15.29 -16.79 -28.07
C TRP A 330 -16.77 -16.98 -27.77
N GLY A 331 -17.49 -17.78 -28.54
CA GLY A 331 -18.80 -18.37 -28.33
C GLY A 331 -19.92 -17.57 -27.61
N GLY A 332 -19.71 -16.35 -27.25
CA GLY A 332 -20.62 -15.54 -26.48
C GLY A 332 -21.02 -14.26 -27.22
N THR A 333 -22.29 -14.14 -27.55
CA THR A 333 -22.95 -12.93 -28.02
C THR A 333 -22.97 -11.83 -26.94
N LEU A 334 -21.84 -11.26 -26.62
CA LEU A 334 -21.88 -9.96 -25.94
C LEU A 334 -21.99 -8.87 -27.03
N PRO A 335 -22.93 -7.92 -26.89
CA PRO A 335 -23.03 -6.82 -27.83
C PRO A 335 -21.72 -6.03 -27.82
N ARG A 336 -21.11 -5.80 -29.00
CA ARG A 336 -20.01 -4.85 -29.14
C ARG A 336 -20.42 -3.57 -28.41
N PRO A 337 -19.56 -3.01 -27.54
CA PRO A 337 -19.82 -1.66 -27.05
C PRO A 337 -20.02 -0.76 -28.28
N THR A 338 -21.16 -0.11 -28.38
CA THR A 338 -21.41 0.86 -29.43
C THR A 338 -20.31 1.92 -29.36
N PRO A 339 -19.63 2.24 -30.48
CA PRO A 339 -18.67 3.34 -30.48
C PRO A 339 -19.37 4.57 -29.89
N ALA A 340 -18.69 5.24 -28.96
CA ALA A 340 -19.20 6.53 -28.48
C ALA A 340 -19.52 7.40 -29.68
N PRO A 341 -20.69 8.06 -29.75
CA PRO A 341 -21.02 8.92 -30.87
C PRO A 341 -19.90 9.95 -30.99
N SER A 342 -19.29 10.02 -32.18
CA SER A 342 -18.38 11.09 -32.55
C SER A 342 -19.15 12.40 -32.35
N GLY A 343 -18.84 13.10 -31.25
CA GLY A 343 -19.38 14.41 -30.95
C GLY A 343 -19.03 15.39 -32.10
N PRO A 344 -19.83 16.44 -32.27
CA PRO A 344 -19.71 17.41 -33.33
C PRO A 344 -18.42 18.23 -33.25
#